data_40765b65bb979786859478d19ce0e264
#
_entry.id   40765b65bb979786859478d19ce0e264
#
_cell.length_a   1.000
_cell.length_b   1.000
_cell.length_c   1.000
_cell.angle_alpha   90.00
_cell.angle_beta   90.00
_cell.angle_gamma   90.00
#
_symmetry.space_group_name_H-M   'P 1'
#
loop_
_entity.id
_entity.type
_entity.pdbx_description
1 polymer ?
#
loop_
_entity_poly.entity_id
_entity_poly.type
_entity_poly.pdbx_seq_one_letter_code
_entity_poly.pdbx_strand_id
1 'polypeptide(L)'
;MLSITVLSDLHLEFAPLDPVLTDSDVLILAGDIFVLESLRHPEYWDRMNQFLFGLSAHYNKVYSITGNHEYYGSDIIKSDDKIREIYQSHGIHFLQNDYDVYDGIKFIGTTLWTWIDPVRSLQIQEYMNDFNVIKHGDHRLTVHDTDQLHHNMGLYLEEQLAKSDDPTVVITHHAPSYGSISKYYQNPQNSLMNSAFANKMDSIMYDNPHIKLWCHGHVHNSFDYMINNTRVVCNPRGYPGEHQYADWDQNHQIVIDV
;
A
#
# COMPACT_ATOMS: atom_id res chain seq x y z
N MET A 1 4.42 -22.88 -7.77
CA MET A 1 4.16 -21.58 -8.45
C MET A 1 2.88 -21.00 -7.87
N LEU A 2 2.88 -19.79 -7.41
CA LEU A 2 1.71 -19.08 -6.90
C LEU A 2 1.43 -17.87 -7.79
N SER A 3 0.18 -17.72 -8.24
CA SER A 3 -0.25 -16.60 -9.06
C SER A 3 -0.87 -15.50 -8.20
N ILE A 4 -0.43 -14.25 -8.40
CA ILE A 4 -0.81 -13.09 -7.59
C ILE A 4 -1.30 -11.96 -8.48
N THR A 5 -2.45 -11.39 -8.18
CA THR A 5 -2.90 -10.10 -8.70
C THR A 5 -2.59 -9.01 -7.71
N VAL A 6 -2.03 -7.89 -8.17
CA VAL A 6 -1.73 -6.71 -7.33
C VAL A 6 -2.56 -5.53 -7.79
N LEU A 7 -3.29 -4.94 -6.87
CA LEU A 7 -4.08 -3.72 -7.06
C LEU A 7 -3.77 -2.74 -5.92
N SER A 8 -3.74 -1.46 -6.23
CA SER A 8 -3.63 -0.37 -5.25
C SER A 8 -4.40 0.86 -5.69
N ASP A 9 -4.55 1.83 -4.80
CA ASP A 9 -5.07 3.16 -5.11
C ASP A 9 -6.41 3.10 -5.88
N LEU A 10 -7.31 2.22 -5.43
CA LEU A 10 -8.61 2.02 -6.08
C LEU A 10 -9.55 3.20 -5.89
N HIS A 11 -9.37 3.94 -4.78
CA HIS A 11 -10.09 5.17 -4.47
C HIS A 11 -11.59 5.08 -4.73
N LEU A 12 -12.22 4.06 -4.13
CA LEU A 12 -13.64 3.78 -4.32
C LEU A 12 -14.56 4.89 -3.77
N GLU A 13 -13.99 5.81 -3.00
CA GLU A 13 -14.66 7.05 -2.56
C GLU A 13 -14.93 8.01 -3.70
N PHE A 14 -14.13 8.00 -4.78
CA PHE A 14 -14.32 8.89 -5.92
C PHE A 14 -15.10 8.26 -7.06
N ALA A 15 -14.87 6.98 -7.34
CA ALA A 15 -15.58 6.29 -8.40
C ALA A 15 -15.74 4.80 -8.08
N PRO A 16 -16.96 4.25 -8.21
CA PRO A 16 -17.19 2.83 -7.99
C PRO A 16 -16.37 1.96 -8.96
N LEU A 17 -16.13 0.74 -8.54
CA LEU A 17 -15.50 -0.30 -9.34
C LEU A 17 -16.20 -1.62 -9.01
N ASP A 18 -16.46 -2.43 -10.03
CA ASP A 18 -16.86 -3.81 -9.83
C ASP A 18 -15.66 -4.64 -9.32
N PRO A 19 -15.89 -5.72 -8.56
CA PRO A 19 -14.80 -6.59 -8.14
C PRO A 19 -13.95 -7.07 -9.32
N VAL A 20 -12.64 -6.84 -9.24
CA VAL A 20 -11.68 -7.33 -10.24
C VAL A 20 -11.44 -8.81 -9.99
N LEU A 21 -11.82 -9.65 -10.92
CA LEU A 21 -11.77 -11.11 -10.79
C LEU A 21 -10.85 -11.68 -11.87
N THR A 22 -9.68 -12.14 -11.46
CA THR A 22 -8.67 -12.78 -12.33
C THR A 22 -8.52 -14.26 -11.95
N ASP A 23 -7.82 -15.05 -12.75
CA ASP A 23 -7.53 -16.47 -12.44
C ASP A 23 -6.35 -16.64 -11.47
N SER A 24 -6.01 -15.61 -10.69
CA SER A 24 -4.93 -15.69 -9.69
C SER A 24 -5.38 -16.36 -8.41
N ASP A 25 -4.44 -17.02 -7.71
CA ASP A 25 -4.68 -17.65 -6.41
C ASP A 25 -4.85 -16.60 -5.31
N VAL A 26 -4.05 -15.54 -5.38
CA VAL A 26 -3.95 -14.49 -4.35
C VAL A 26 -4.24 -13.13 -4.96
N LEU A 27 -5.00 -12.31 -4.21
CA LEU A 27 -5.14 -10.88 -4.47
C LEU A 27 -4.44 -10.08 -3.38
N ILE A 28 -3.66 -9.07 -3.77
CA ILE A 28 -3.05 -8.07 -2.90
C ILE A 28 -3.71 -6.71 -3.15
N LEU A 29 -4.23 -6.10 -2.09
CA LEU A 29 -4.75 -4.74 -2.06
C LEU A 29 -3.72 -3.87 -1.30
N ALA A 30 -2.87 -3.15 -2.05
CA ALA A 30 -1.75 -2.42 -1.47
C ALA A 30 -2.10 -0.99 -1.02
N GLY A 31 -3.24 -0.83 -0.35
CA GLY A 31 -3.71 0.42 0.26
C GLY A 31 -4.47 1.36 -0.68
N ASP A 32 -5.08 2.38 -0.08
CA ASP A 32 -5.93 3.38 -0.74
C ASP A 32 -7.12 2.75 -1.49
N ILE A 33 -7.79 1.83 -0.80
CA ILE A 33 -8.98 1.15 -1.33
C ILE A 33 -10.23 1.98 -1.05
N PHE A 34 -10.35 2.52 0.17
CA PHE A 34 -11.49 3.31 0.61
C PHE A 34 -11.12 4.30 1.71
N VAL A 35 -11.96 5.29 1.94
CA VAL A 35 -11.88 6.19 3.10
C VAL A 35 -12.79 5.65 4.21
N LEU A 36 -12.23 5.34 5.40
CA LEU A 36 -12.98 4.77 6.53
C LEU A 36 -14.17 5.64 6.95
N GLU A 37 -14.00 6.96 6.97
CA GLU A 37 -15.04 7.91 7.36
C GLU A 37 -16.23 7.89 6.37
N SER A 38 -15.99 7.62 5.09
CA SER A 38 -17.01 7.52 4.05
C SER A 38 -17.95 6.33 4.24
N LEU A 39 -17.52 5.29 4.97
CA LEU A 39 -18.34 4.11 5.26
C LEU A 39 -19.55 4.41 6.18
N ARG A 40 -19.63 5.60 6.75
CA ARG A 40 -20.83 6.07 7.49
C ARG A 40 -22.02 6.31 6.58
N HIS A 41 -21.81 6.47 5.28
CA HIS A 41 -22.88 6.63 4.29
C HIS A 41 -23.37 5.25 3.84
N PRO A 42 -24.66 4.91 4.05
CA PRO A 42 -25.17 3.56 3.77
C PRO A 42 -24.93 3.08 2.35
N GLU A 43 -25.19 3.95 1.34
CA GLU A 43 -24.97 3.59 -0.07
C GLU A 43 -23.49 3.30 -0.40
N TYR A 44 -22.55 3.99 0.27
CA TYR A 44 -21.14 3.74 0.10
C TYR A 44 -20.71 2.44 0.81
N TRP A 45 -21.25 2.21 2.01
CA TRP A 45 -21.06 0.96 2.75
C TRP A 45 -21.56 -0.24 1.96
N ASP A 46 -22.76 -0.17 1.41
CA ASP A 46 -23.36 -1.28 0.66
C ASP A 46 -22.52 -1.64 -0.58
N ARG A 47 -22.01 -0.65 -1.30
CA ARG A 47 -21.12 -0.88 -2.45
C ARG A 47 -19.79 -1.48 -2.02
N MET A 48 -19.17 -0.96 -0.95
CA MET A 48 -17.93 -1.48 -0.40
C MET A 48 -18.08 -2.92 0.07
N ASN A 49 -19.17 -3.20 0.78
CA ASN A 49 -19.50 -4.54 1.27
C ASN A 49 -19.63 -5.54 0.11
N GLN A 50 -20.33 -5.17 -0.98
CA GLN A 50 -20.44 -5.99 -2.18
C GLN A 50 -19.09 -6.20 -2.86
N PHE A 51 -18.28 -5.15 -2.97
CA PHE A 51 -16.94 -5.21 -3.55
C PHE A 51 -16.04 -6.18 -2.79
N LEU A 52 -15.90 -6.00 -1.48
CA LEU A 52 -15.05 -6.85 -0.64
C LEU A 52 -15.52 -8.30 -0.60
N PHE A 53 -16.83 -8.52 -0.52
CA PHE A 53 -17.41 -9.87 -0.56
C PHE A 53 -17.16 -10.56 -1.91
N GLY A 54 -17.29 -9.82 -3.02
CA GLY A 54 -16.98 -10.34 -4.36
C GLY A 54 -15.54 -10.79 -4.50
N LEU A 55 -14.59 -10.04 -3.95
CA LEU A 55 -13.17 -10.41 -3.95
C LEU A 55 -12.91 -11.67 -3.13
N SER A 56 -13.37 -11.70 -1.89
CA SER A 56 -13.11 -12.83 -0.99
C SER A 56 -13.81 -14.13 -1.39
N ALA A 57 -14.92 -14.03 -2.13
CA ALA A 57 -15.61 -15.19 -2.67
C ALA A 57 -14.90 -15.80 -3.90
N HIS A 58 -14.02 -15.04 -4.54
CA HIS A 58 -13.35 -15.45 -5.78
C HIS A 58 -11.93 -15.97 -5.57
N TYR A 59 -11.10 -15.22 -4.81
CA TYR A 59 -9.70 -15.58 -4.59
C TYR A 59 -9.54 -16.57 -3.43
N ASN A 60 -8.57 -17.46 -3.54
CA ASN A 60 -8.22 -18.38 -2.44
C ASN A 60 -7.70 -17.60 -1.21
N LYS A 61 -7.04 -16.46 -1.45
CA LYS A 61 -6.49 -15.60 -0.41
C LYS A 61 -6.55 -14.13 -0.85
N VAL A 62 -6.98 -13.25 0.04
CA VAL A 62 -6.93 -11.81 -0.18
C VAL A 62 -6.17 -11.16 0.97
N TYR A 63 -5.13 -10.41 0.65
CA TYR A 63 -4.37 -9.59 1.59
C TYR A 63 -4.66 -8.11 1.36
N SER A 64 -4.75 -7.36 2.44
CA SER A 64 -4.90 -5.91 2.38
C SER A 64 -4.05 -5.24 3.45
N ILE A 65 -3.60 -4.03 3.15
CA ILE A 65 -2.99 -3.08 4.06
C ILE A 65 -3.73 -1.75 3.98
N THR A 66 -3.42 -0.79 4.84
CA THR A 66 -3.84 0.59 4.66
C THR A 66 -2.87 1.39 3.80
N GLY A 67 -3.41 2.32 3.01
CA GLY A 67 -2.67 3.48 2.53
C GLY A 67 -2.89 4.69 3.45
N ASN A 68 -2.75 5.90 2.92
CA ASN A 68 -3.04 7.12 3.66
C ASN A 68 -4.53 7.49 3.60
N HIS A 69 -5.24 7.17 2.50
CA HIS A 69 -6.65 7.50 2.33
C HIS A 69 -7.59 6.78 3.30
N GLU A 70 -7.26 5.56 3.73
CA GLU A 70 -8.06 4.87 4.75
C GLU A 70 -8.21 5.72 6.02
N TYR A 71 -7.24 6.58 6.34
CA TYR A 71 -7.24 7.44 7.53
C TYR A 71 -7.87 8.83 7.31
N TYR A 72 -8.24 9.20 6.08
CA TYR A 72 -8.79 10.54 5.80
C TYR A 72 -10.06 10.82 6.61
N GLY A 73 -10.06 11.95 7.30
CA GLY A 73 -11.14 12.36 8.22
C GLY A 73 -11.15 11.65 9.58
N SER A 74 -10.26 10.66 9.79
CA SER A 74 -10.21 9.86 11.00
C SER A 74 -8.89 10.00 11.78
N ASP A 75 -8.77 9.25 12.87
CA ASP A 75 -7.60 9.24 13.76
C ASP A 75 -6.79 7.96 13.49
N ILE A 76 -5.57 8.11 12.99
CA ILE A 76 -4.71 7.00 12.61
C ILE A 76 -4.45 6.01 13.77
N ILE A 77 -4.40 6.50 15.02
CA ILE A 77 -4.16 5.66 16.21
C ILE A 77 -5.35 4.71 16.47
N LYS A 78 -6.57 5.09 16.06
CA LYS A 78 -7.81 4.39 16.41
C LYS A 78 -8.44 3.64 15.23
N SER A 79 -7.93 3.86 14.03
CA SER A 79 -8.61 3.38 12.82
C SER A 79 -8.27 1.95 12.46
N ASP A 80 -7.06 1.49 12.77
CA ASP A 80 -6.58 0.16 12.36
C ASP A 80 -7.46 -0.98 12.87
N ASP A 81 -7.90 -0.92 14.12
CA ASP A 81 -8.77 -1.97 14.67
C ASP A 81 -10.10 -2.07 13.92
N LYS A 82 -10.70 -0.91 13.59
CA LYS A 82 -11.95 -0.86 12.85
C LYS A 82 -11.78 -1.31 11.39
N ILE A 83 -10.69 -0.91 10.73
CA ILE A 83 -10.35 -1.37 9.39
C ILE A 83 -10.12 -2.88 9.38
N ARG A 84 -9.43 -3.40 10.38
CA ARG A 84 -9.21 -4.83 10.60
C ARG A 84 -10.54 -5.58 10.73
N GLU A 85 -11.48 -5.11 11.55
CA GLU A 85 -12.81 -5.69 11.70
C GLU A 85 -13.56 -5.75 10.36
N ILE A 86 -13.49 -4.68 9.57
CA ILE A 86 -14.12 -4.62 8.24
C ILE A 86 -13.54 -5.70 7.34
N TYR A 87 -12.22 -5.75 7.15
CA TYR A 87 -11.59 -6.73 6.28
C TYR A 87 -11.82 -8.17 6.76
N GLN A 88 -11.65 -8.44 8.05
CA GLN A 88 -11.84 -9.76 8.63
C GLN A 88 -13.28 -10.26 8.51
N SER A 89 -14.28 -9.38 8.64
CA SER A 89 -15.69 -9.75 8.45
C SER A 89 -16.00 -10.20 7.01
N HIS A 90 -15.14 -9.85 6.05
CA HIS A 90 -15.21 -10.29 4.65
C HIS A 90 -14.24 -11.43 4.32
N GLY A 91 -13.54 -12.00 5.30
CA GLY A 91 -12.54 -13.05 5.05
C GLY A 91 -11.24 -12.55 4.39
N ILE A 92 -10.98 -11.25 4.46
CA ILE A 92 -9.76 -10.61 3.93
C ILE A 92 -8.73 -10.48 5.06
N HIS A 93 -7.49 -10.87 4.80
CA HIS A 93 -6.38 -10.78 5.75
C HIS A 93 -5.78 -9.38 5.74
N PHE A 94 -5.97 -8.66 6.84
CA PHE A 94 -5.42 -7.32 7.01
C PHE A 94 -4.03 -7.38 7.67
N LEU A 95 -3.01 -6.98 6.94
CA LEU A 95 -1.59 -7.10 7.31
C LEU A 95 -0.97 -5.76 7.70
N GLN A 96 -1.56 -5.02 8.63
CA GLN A 96 -0.97 -3.76 9.13
C GLN A 96 0.01 -4.06 10.27
N ASN A 97 1.32 -3.94 10.00
CA ASN A 97 2.41 -4.43 10.85
C ASN A 97 2.14 -5.88 11.29
N ASP A 98 1.80 -6.71 10.31
CA ASP A 98 1.44 -8.11 10.53
C ASP A 98 1.94 -8.97 9.37
N TYR A 99 1.93 -10.28 9.52
CA TYR A 99 2.30 -11.22 8.47
C TYR A 99 1.40 -12.45 8.48
N ASP A 100 1.37 -13.14 7.35
CA ASP A 100 0.75 -14.46 7.22
C ASP A 100 1.65 -15.36 6.37
N VAL A 101 1.44 -16.68 6.47
CA VAL A 101 2.12 -17.65 5.62
C VAL A 101 1.08 -18.42 4.83
N TYR A 102 1.19 -18.38 3.50
CA TYR A 102 0.32 -19.09 2.61
C TYR A 102 1.14 -19.79 1.51
N ASP A 103 0.89 -21.08 1.30
CA ASP A 103 1.56 -21.94 0.33
C ASP A 103 3.11 -21.88 0.40
N GLY A 104 3.65 -21.80 1.62
CA GLY A 104 5.09 -21.73 1.88
C GLY A 104 5.74 -20.37 1.61
N ILE A 105 4.94 -19.35 1.30
CA ILE A 105 5.38 -17.96 1.10
C ILE A 105 4.95 -17.12 2.30
N LYS A 106 5.85 -16.30 2.81
CA LYS A 106 5.58 -15.33 3.87
C LYS A 106 5.14 -14.00 3.25
N PHE A 107 3.96 -13.52 3.63
CA PHE A 107 3.41 -12.21 3.24
C PHE A 107 3.53 -11.27 4.42
N ILE A 108 4.26 -10.17 4.27
CA ILE A 108 4.47 -9.15 5.32
C ILE A 108 3.84 -7.85 4.84
N GLY A 109 2.98 -7.25 5.65
CA GLY A 109 2.29 -6.00 5.29
C GLY A 109 2.49 -4.87 6.29
N THR A 110 2.61 -3.65 5.75
CA THR A 110 2.63 -2.39 6.50
C THR A 110 2.38 -1.21 5.56
N THR A 111 1.83 -0.10 6.05
CA THR A 111 1.69 1.14 5.23
C THR A 111 3.06 1.68 4.78
N LEU A 112 4.08 1.52 5.59
CA LEU A 112 5.44 2.05 5.40
C LEU A 112 5.43 3.56 5.10
N TRP A 113 4.89 4.38 6.01
CA TRP A 113 4.99 5.84 5.90
C TRP A 113 6.41 6.27 5.53
N THR A 114 6.57 7.45 4.93
CA THR A 114 7.87 7.90 4.44
C THR A 114 8.61 8.73 5.48
N TRP A 115 9.95 8.67 5.42
CA TRP A 115 10.81 9.67 6.04
C TRP A 115 10.86 10.92 5.17
N ILE A 116 10.43 12.04 5.72
CA ILE A 116 10.33 13.30 5.00
C ILE A 116 11.66 14.06 5.06
N ASP A 117 12.18 14.48 3.90
CA ASP A 117 13.41 15.29 3.84
C ASP A 117 13.23 16.61 4.63
N PRO A 118 14.08 16.88 5.66
CA PRO A 118 13.95 18.07 6.50
C PRO A 118 13.99 19.39 5.75
N VAL A 119 14.66 19.43 4.59
CA VAL A 119 14.77 20.65 3.76
C VAL A 119 13.42 21.09 3.20
N ARG A 120 12.50 20.13 3.01
CA ARG A 120 11.17 20.37 2.45
C ARG A 120 10.02 20.04 3.41
N SER A 121 10.31 19.68 4.62
CA SER A 121 9.31 19.22 5.60
C SER A 121 8.13 20.18 5.76
N LEU A 122 8.40 21.48 5.93
CA LEU A 122 7.32 22.47 6.04
C LEU A 122 6.50 22.60 4.76
N GLN A 123 7.14 22.56 3.60
CA GLN A 123 6.46 22.64 2.33
C GLN A 123 5.61 21.39 2.09
N ILE A 124 6.14 20.20 2.37
CA ILE A 124 5.42 18.93 2.25
C ILE A 124 4.21 18.93 3.20
N GLN A 125 4.39 19.35 4.45
CA GLN A 125 3.31 19.44 5.43
C GLN A 125 2.20 20.41 4.99
N GLU A 126 2.52 21.46 4.27
CA GLU A 126 1.53 22.41 3.73
C GLU A 126 0.79 21.85 2.51
N TYR A 127 1.51 21.16 1.61
CA TYR A 127 0.96 20.70 0.33
C TYR A 127 0.24 19.36 0.40
N MET A 128 0.73 18.41 1.23
CA MET A 128 0.12 17.08 1.32
C MET A 128 -1.16 17.15 2.14
N ASN A 129 -2.22 16.62 1.56
CA ASN A 129 -3.54 16.61 2.19
C ASN A 129 -3.59 15.77 3.48
N ASP A 130 -2.73 14.78 3.60
CA ASP A 130 -2.59 13.92 4.79
C ASP A 130 -2.49 14.72 6.08
N PHE A 131 -1.65 15.77 6.08
CA PHE A 131 -1.43 16.62 7.26
C PHE A 131 -2.60 17.57 7.55
N ASN A 132 -3.51 17.74 6.59
CA ASN A 132 -4.70 18.56 6.76
C ASN A 132 -5.93 17.78 7.24
N VAL A 133 -6.02 16.47 6.90
CA VAL A 133 -7.24 15.69 7.11
C VAL A 133 -7.08 14.52 8.07
N ILE A 134 -5.86 13.97 8.26
CA ILE A 134 -5.61 12.87 9.20
C ILE A 134 -5.36 13.45 10.60
N LYS A 135 -5.91 12.79 11.63
CA LYS A 135 -5.59 13.06 13.03
C LYS A 135 -4.61 12.04 13.57
N HIS A 136 -3.78 12.47 14.51
CA HIS A 136 -2.92 11.63 15.33
C HIS A 136 -3.19 11.94 16.80
N GLY A 137 -4.17 11.27 17.39
CA GLY A 137 -4.65 11.53 18.74
C GLY A 137 -5.33 12.90 18.89
N ASP A 138 -4.70 13.81 19.61
CA ASP A 138 -5.23 15.13 19.94
C ASP A 138 -4.82 16.25 18.95
N HIS A 139 -3.99 15.92 17.94
CA HIS A 139 -3.52 16.89 16.95
C HIS A 139 -3.69 16.35 15.49
N ARG A 140 -3.40 17.20 14.52
CA ARG A 140 -3.29 16.78 13.12
C ARG A 140 -1.98 16.02 12.90
N LEU A 141 -1.99 15.05 12.01
CA LEU A 141 -0.78 14.38 11.59
C LEU A 141 0.29 15.40 11.21
N THR A 142 1.53 15.18 11.62
CA THR A 142 2.68 16.02 11.30
C THR A 142 3.77 15.22 10.63
N VAL A 143 4.72 15.91 10.00
CA VAL A 143 5.93 15.28 9.44
C VAL A 143 6.69 14.48 10.50
N HIS A 144 6.74 14.99 11.73
CA HIS A 144 7.40 14.24 12.83
C HIS A 144 6.69 12.91 13.13
N ASP A 145 5.36 12.89 13.08
CA ASP A 145 4.58 11.66 13.29
C ASP A 145 4.84 10.65 12.17
N THR A 146 4.88 11.11 10.90
CA THR A 146 5.17 10.21 9.77
C THR A 146 6.59 9.66 9.84
N ASP A 147 7.58 10.45 10.28
CA ASP A 147 8.95 9.97 10.50
C ASP A 147 9.02 8.88 11.58
N GLN A 148 8.24 9.02 12.67
CA GLN A 148 8.15 8.00 13.71
C GLN A 148 7.45 6.73 13.22
N LEU A 149 6.35 6.88 12.47
CA LEU A 149 5.65 5.76 11.85
C LEU A 149 6.57 5.02 10.88
N HIS A 150 7.28 5.73 10.02
CA HIS A 150 8.29 5.17 9.12
C HIS A 150 9.34 4.35 9.87
N HIS A 151 9.92 4.93 10.92
CA HIS A 151 10.95 4.26 11.71
C HIS A 151 10.43 2.96 12.34
N ASN A 152 9.25 3.00 12.97
CA ASN A 152 8.66 1.83 13.63
C ASN A 152 8.30 0.73 12.62
N MET A 153 7.75 1.11 11.47
CA MET A 153 7.37 0.18 10.39
C MET A 153 8.60 -0.43 9.71
N GLY A 154 9.66 0.38 9.53
CA GLY A 154 10.95 -0.11 9.02
C GLY A 154 11.58 -1.14 9.95
N LEU A 155 11.62 -0.87 11.26
CA LEU A 155 12.10 -1.84 12.27
C LEU A 155 11.26 -3.12 12.26
N TYR A 156 9.94 -3.00 12.13
CA TYR A 156 9.06 -4.18 12.04
C TYR A 156 9.43 -5.05 10.81
N LEU A 157 9.60 -4.42 9.64
CA LEU A 157 10.00 -5.15 8.42
C LEU A 157 11.34 -5.86 8.60
N GLU A 158 12.36 -5.15 9.07
CA GLU A 158 13.70 -5.71 9.31
C GLU A 158 13.64 -6.89 10.28
N GLU A 159 12.88 -6.75 11.38
CA GLU A 159 12.68 -7.83 12.36
C GLU A 159 12.01 -9.05 11.71
N GLN A 160 10.98 -8.84 10.90
CA GLN A 160 10.30 -9.96 10.26
C GLN A 160 11.14 -10.64 9.18
N LEU A 161 11.92 -9.89 8.42
CA LEU A 161 12.82 -10.42 7.40
C LEU A 161 13.98 -11.22 8.03
N ALA A 162 14.47 -10.80 9.19
CA ALA A 162 15.55 -11.51 9.91
C ALA A 162 15.13 -12.84 10.56
N LYS A 163 13.81 -13.15 10.64
CA LYS A 163 13.30 -14.36 11.32
C LYS A 163 13.40 -15.64 10.49
N SER A 164 13.39 -15.54 9.17
CA SER A 164 13.49 -16.70 8.27
C SER A 164 13.94 -16.28 6.88
N ASP A 165 14.55 -17.22 6.15
CA ASP A 165 14.91 -17.07 4.73
C ASP A 165 13.83 -17.61 3.80
N ASP A 166 12.60 -17.78 4.29
CA ASP A 166 11.47 -18.26 3.49
C ASP A 166 11.18 -17.29 2.35
N PRO A 167 10.74 -17.77 1.17
CA PRO A 167 10.30 -16.90 0.09
C PRO A 167 9.29 -15.89 0.62
N THR A 168 9.56 -14.60 0.41
CA THR A 168 8.80 -13.51 1.04
C THR A 168 8.23 -12.56 0.01
N VAL A 169 6.98 -12.16 0.22
CA VAL A 169 6.28 -11.04 -0.44
C VAL A 169 6.12 -9.92 0.58
N VAL A 170 6.64 -8.74 0.25
CA VAL A 170 6.44 -7.53 1.06
C VAL A 170 5.37 -6.67 0.42
N ILE A 171 4.44 -6.17 1.23
CA ILE A 171 3.32 -5.33 0.80
C ILE A 171 3.40 -4.02 1.57
N THR A 172 3.63 -2.92 0.85
CA THR A 172 3.62 -1.58 1.43
C THR A 172 2.70 -0.66 0.63
N HIS A 173 2.30 0.47 1.21
CA HIS A 173 1.58 1.47 0.43
C HIS A 173 2.53 2.49 -0.18
N HIS A 174 3.37 3.12 0.63
CA HIS A 174 4.39 4.02 0.08
C HIS A 174 5.50 3.22 -0.64
N ALA A 175 6.04 3.82 -1.69
CA ALA A 175 7.05 3.16 -2.50
C ALA A 175 8.33 2.85 -1.70
N PRO A 176 8.90 1.64 -1.84
CA PRO A 176 10.12 1.26 -1.13
C PRO A 176 11.39 1.90 -1.70
N SER A 177 11.34 2.36 -2.94
CA SER A 177 12.50 2.86 -3.68
C SER A 177 12.16 4.08 -4.51
N TYR A 178 13.12 4.98 -4.68
CA TYR A 178 13.06 6.08 -5.65
C TYR A 178 13.02 5.59 -7.10
N GLY A 179 13.27 4.30 -7.36
CA GLY A 179 13.01 3.65 -8.65
C GLY A 179 11.54 3.73 -9.06
N SER A 180 10.62 3.85 -8.11
CA SER A 180 9.18 4.04 -8.33
C SER A 180 8.75 5.51 -8.46
N ILE A 181 9.68 6.45 -8.59
CA ILE A 181 9.34 7.84 -8.91
C ILE A 181 9.38 8.03 -10.43
N SER A 182 8.27 8.49 -11.01
CA SER A 182 8.21 8.81 -12.44
C SER A 182 9.30 9.78 -12.85
N LYS A 183 9.91 9.57 -14.01
CA LYS A 183 10.93 10.46 -14.59
C LYS A 183 10.49 11.93 -14.66
N TYR A 184 9.18 12.16 -14.79
CA TYR A 184 8.61 13.51 -14.78
C TYR A 184 8.89 14.25 -13.46
N TYR A 185 8.89 13.53 -12.32
CA TYR A 185 9.11 14.09 -10.99
C TYR A 185 10.57 14.03 -10.51
N GLN A 186 11.48 13.43 -11.28
CA GLN A 186 12.91 13.31 -10.93
C GLN A 186 13.73 14.59 -11.22
N ASN A 187 13.08 15.68 -11.66
CA ASN A 187 13.76 16.95 -11.88
C ASN A 187 14.16 17.66 -10.55
N PRO A 188 15.17 18.55 -10.55
CA PRO A 188 15.66 19.20 -9.32
C PRO A 188 14.60 20.00 -8.55
N GLN A 189 13.53 20.47 -9.21
CA GLN A 189 12.47 21.25 -8.57
C GLN A 189 11.55 20.34 -7.72
N ASN A 190 11.33 19.12 -8.16
CA ASN A 190 10.42 18.15 -7.52
C ASN A 190 11.14 17.13 -6.63
N SER A 191 12.46 16.93 -6.83
CA SER A 191 13.20 15.81 -6.23
C SER A 191 13.11 15.73 -4.70
N LEU A 192 13.02 16.86 -4.00
CA LEU A 192 12.90 16.88 -2.54
C LEU A 192 11.46 16.60 -2.06
N MET A 193 10.45 16.86 -2.90
CA MET A 193 9.06 16.49 -2.61
C MET A 193 8.86 14.97 -2.70
N ASN A 194 9.69 14.28 -3.48
CA ASN A 194 9.60 12.83 -3.66
C ASN A 194 9.80 12.03 -2.37
N SER A 195 10.39 12.64 -1.33
CA SER A 195 10.47 12.02 -0.01
C SER A 195 9.11 11.81 0.67
N ALA A 196 8.05 12.46 0.20
CA ALA A 196 6.69 12.18 0.65
C ALA A 196 6.06 10.94 -0.02
N PHE A 197 6.67 10.44 -1.09
CA PHE A 197 6.11 9.37 -1.93
C PHE A 197 6.91 8.07 -1.88
N ALA A 198 8.23 8.16 -1.65
CA ALA A 198 9.12 7.01 -1.73
C ALA A 198 10.18 7.00 -0.63
N ASN A 199 10.53 5.80 -0.23
CA ASN A 199 11.56 5.47 0.74
C ASN A 199 12.89 5.09 0.06
N LYS A 200 13.93 4.82 0.83
CA LYS A 200 15.25 4.37 0.37
C LYS A 200 15.56 3.00 0.98
N MET A 201 14.71 2.01 0.64
CA MET A 201 14.79 0.64 1.18
C MET A 201 15.55 -0.33 0.25
N ASP A 202 16.25 0.17 -0.76
CA ASP A 202 17.00 -0.66 -1.72
C ASP A 202 17.97 -1.63 -1.03
N SER A 203 18.67 -1.17 0.02
CA SER A 203 19.59 -2.01 0.80
C SER A 203 18.90 -3.23 1.44
N ILE A 204 17.68 -3.09 1.90
CA ILE A 204 16.90 -4.20 2.47
C ILE A 204 16.69 -5.31 1.43
N MET A 205 16.44 -4.96 0.15
CA MET A 205 16.28 -5.95 -0.92
C MET A 205 17.61 -6.60 -1.31
N TYR A 206 18.73 -5.89 -1.19
CA TYR A 206 20.05 -6.49 -1.40
C TYR A 206 20.44 -7.45 -0.28
N ASP A 207 20.14 -7.08 0.97
CA ASP A 207 20.52 -7.85 2.16
C ASP A 207 19.61 -9.07 2.40
N ASN A 208 18.39 -9.07 1.79
CA ASN A 208 17.39 -10.12 1.94
C ASN A 208 16.99 -10.74 0.58
N PRO A 209 17.84 -11.57 -0.04
CA PRO A 209 17.59 -12.12 -1.38
C PRO A 209 16.40 -13.10 -1.46
N HIS A 210 15.81 -13.46 -0.32
CA HIS A 210 14.60 -14.27 -0.21
C HIS A 210 13.32 -13.46 -0.47
N ILE A 211 13.39 -12.11 -0.50
CA ILE A 211 12.27 -11.28 -0.96
C ILE A 211 12.10 -11.50 -2.47
N LYS A 212 10.98 -12.08 -2.87
CA LYS A 212 10.67 -12.36 -4.29
C LYS A 212 9.89 -11.24 -4.94
N LEU A 213 9.01 -10.60 -4.17
CA LEU A 213 8.10 -9.57 -4.64
C LEU A 213 7.96 -8.48 -3.58
N TRP A 214 7.96 -7.23 -4.02
CA TRP A 214 7.57 -6.08 -3.22
C TRP A 214 6.47 -5.31 -3.93
N CYS A 215 5.25 -5.36 -3.39
CA CYS A 215 4.10 -4.65 -3.94
C CYS A 215 3.91 -3.32 -3.23
N HIS A 216 3.57 -2.27 -3.98
CA HIS A 216 3.24 -0.97 -3.38
C HIS A 216 2.21 -0.18 -4.20
N GLY A 217 1.79 0.98 -3.69
CA GLY A 217 0.88 1.96 -4.29
C GLY A 217 1.40 3.39 -4.22
N HIS A 218 0.52 4.32 -3.91
CA HIS A 218 0.72 5.73 -3.57
C HIS A 218 1.20 6.65 -4.71
N VAL A 219 2.04 6.19 -5.59
CA VAL A 219 2.68 7.04 -6.61
C VAL A 219 1.83 7.26 -7.86
N HIS A 220 0.68 6.58 -7.97
CA HIS A 220 -0.28 6.64 -9.08
C HIS A 220 0.35 6.45 -10.47
N ASN A 221 1.50 5.79 -10.55
CA ASN A 221 2.13 5.35 -11.79
C ASN A 221 2.43 3.85 -11.70
N SER A 222 2.20 3.12 -12.78
CA SER A 222 2.52 1.70 -12.83
C SER A 222 4.03 1.47 -12.93
N PHE A 223 4.53 0.54 -12.12
CA PHE A 223 5.93 0.14 -12.12
C PHE A 223 6.06 -1.37 -12.04
N ASP A 224 7.05 -1.89 -12.77
CA ASP A 224 7.44 -3.29 -12.73
C ASP A 224 8.94 -3.37 -13.07
N TYR A 225 9.79 -3.59 -12.07
CA TYR A 225 11.24 -3.61 -12.22
C TYR A 225 11.91 -4.47 -11.16
N MET A 226 13.19 -4.77 -11.36
CA MET A 226 13.99 -5.58 -10.44
C MET A 226 14.95 -4.73 -9.64
N ILE A 227 15.03 -4.99 -8.32
CA ILE A 227 16.16 -4.60 -7.48
C ILE A 227 16.75 -5.90 -6.93
N ASN A 228 17.98 -6.23 -7.34
CA ASN A 228 18.59 -7.53 -7.05
C ASN A 228 17.64 -8.68 -7.43
N ASN A 229 17.23 -9.52 -6.49
CA ASN A 229 16.32 -10.66 -6.70
C ASN A 229 14.85 -10.31 -6.48
N THR A 230 14.56 -9.09 -6.03
CA THR A 230 13.21 -8.62 -5.71
C THR A 230 12.57 -7.96 -6.91
N ARG A 231 11.41 -8.45 -7.36
CA ARG A 231 10.55 -7.73 -8.31
C ARG A 231 9.74 -6.69 -7.57
N VAL A 232 9.83 -5.43 -7.95
CA VAL A 232 9.06 -4.32 -7.37
C VAL A 232 7.92 -3.97 -8.30
N VAL A 233 6.68 -4.02 -7.78
CA VAL A 233 5.48 -3.83 -8.59
C VAL A 233 4.54 -2.81 -7.94
N CYS A 234 4.04 -1.89 -8.76
CA CYS A 234 2.97 -0.95 -8.44
C CYS A 234 1.94 -0.96 -9.57
N ASN A 235 0.68 -1.23 -9.24
CA ASN A 235 -0.42 -1.28 -10.22
C ASN A 235 -1.62 -0.47 -9.70
N PRO A 236 -1.50 0.88 -9.67
CA PRO A 236 -2.49 1.79 -9.10
C PRO A 236 -3.58 2.11 -10.11
N ARG A 237 -4.83 2.14 -9.64
CA ARG A 237 -5.93 2.70 -10.44
C ARG A 237 -5.80 4.22 -10.54
N GLY A 238 -5.43 4.88 -9.44
CA GLY A 238 -5.33 6.33 -9.34
C GLY A 238 -6.69 7.05 -9.34
N TYR A 239 -6.67 8.39 -9.35
CA TYR A 239 -7.90 9.18 -9.34
C TYR A 239 -8.59 9.19 -10.71
N PRO A 240 -9.94 9.21 -10.74
CA PRO A 240 -10.68 9.33 -11.98
C PRO A 240 -10.24 10.55 -12.81
N GLY A 241 -9.87 10.31 -14.07
CA GLY A 241 -9.47 11.36 -15.00
C GLY A 241 -7.99 11.75 -14.96
N GLU A 242 -7.17 11.13 -14.13
CA GLU A 242 -5.72 11.28 -14.18
C GLU A 242 -5.10 10.50 -15.36
N HIS A 243 -3.95 10.95 -15.84
CA HIS A 243 -3.25 10.31 -16.95
C HIS A 243 -2.76 8.89 -16.62
N GLN A 244 -2.48 8.62 -15.35
CA GLN A 244 -2.03 7.34 -14.81
C GLN A 244 -3.05 6.22 -15.03
N TYR A 245 -4.33 6.56 -15.14
CA TYR A 245 -5.40 5.60 -15.41
C TYR A 245 -5.17 4.76 -16.68
N ALA A 246 -4.41 5.28 -17.63
CA ALA A 246 -4.12 4.57 -18.87
C ALA A 246 -3.11 3.42 -18.68
N ASP A 247 -2.34 3.43 -17.61
CA ASP A 247 -1.30 2.44 -17.32
C ASP A 247 -1.78 1.35 -16.34
N TRP A 248 -2.96 1.52 -15.74
CA TRP A 248 -3.54 0.52 -14.85
C TRP A 248 -4.04 -0.70 -15.62
N ASP A 249 -3.57 -1.88 -15.22
CA ASP A 249 -4.02 -3.16 -15.75
C ASP A 249 -4.69 -3.99 -14.64
N GLN A 250 -6.01 -4.07 -14.69
CA GLN A 250 -6.77 -4.89 -13.75
C GLN A 250 -6.49 -6.39 -13.85
N ASN A 251 -5.89 -6.84 -14.96
CA ASN A 251 -5.52 -8.24 -15.20
C ASN A 251 -4.03 -8.50 -14.95
N HIS A 252 -3.31 -7.54 -14.37
CA HIS A 252 -1.88 -7.70 -14.10
C HIS A 252 -1.63 -8.84 -13.11
N GLN A 253 -1.06 -9.93 -13.61
CA GLN A 253 -0.75 -11.13 -12.85
C GLN A 253 0.74 -11.34 -12.74
N ILE A 254 1.17 -11.77 -11.56
CA ILE A 254 2.55 -12.11 -11.26
C ILE A 254 2.59 -13.57 -10.85
N VAL A 255 3.57 -14.31 -11.34
CA VAL A 255 3.83 -15.68 -10.90
C VAL A 255 5.12 -15.71 -10.11
N ILE A 256 5.08 -16.30 -8.92
CA ILE A 256 6.24 -16.52 -8.06
C ILE A 256 6.55 -18.02 -8.04
N ASP A 257 7.79 -18.38 -8.35
CA ASP A 257 8.32 -19.72 -8.14
C ASP A 257 8.79 -19.85 -6.68
N VAL A 258 8.35 -20.91 -6.02
CA VAL A 258 8.68 -21.25 -4.62
C VAL A 258 9.65 -22.42 -4.60
#